data_5965c9a0ffad745b0b4a22e5a271061a
#
_entry.id   5965c9a0ffad745b0b4a22e5a271061a
#
_cell.length_a   1.000
_cell.length_b   1.000
_cell.length_c   1.000
_cell.angle_alpha   90.00
_cell.angle_beta   90.00
_cell.angle_gamma   90.00
#
_symmetry.space_group_name_H-M   'P 1'
#
loop_
_entity.id
_entity.type
_entity.pdbx_description
1 polymer ?
#
loop_
_entity_poly.entity_id
_entity_poly.type
_entity_poly.pdbx_seq_one_letter_code
_entity_poly.pdbx_strand_id
1 'polypeptide(L)'
;MDQQQVEAYLKASGAEQVVYVDEQDRPLGEVTRAEAQARGLITRCTFIFVFNSRGELCVHQRTAHKRLYPAFWDVAAGGVVAAGESYLQGAERELAEELGVQGVVLTEHFRFYFDSAESRLWAGVFSCCWDGPLQLQPEEVQAVRWVDLQNDWQRPGEQYAPDSQEALARLLKHPSWEFPA
;
A
#
# COMPACT_ATOMS: atom_id res chain seq x y z
N MET A 1 -21.12 3.58 1.07
CA MET A 1 -21.20 3.91 -0.37
C MET A 1 -22.33 3.13 -1.02
N ASP A 2 -23.06 3.74 -1.92
CA ASP A 2 -24.00 3.02 -2.79
C ASP A 2 -23.27 2.36 -3.98
N GLN A 3 -23.99 1.48 -4.70
CA GLN A 3 -23.40 0.72 -5.81
C GLN A 3 -22.88 1.63 -6.94
N GLN A 4 -23.55 2.74 -7.22
CA GLN A 4 -23.18 3.67 -8.27
C GLN A 4 -21.87 4.41 -7.92
N GLN A 5 -21.68 4.77 -6.67
CA GLN A 5 -20.44 5.38 -6.18
C GLN A 5 -19.26 4.40 -6.29
N VAL A 6 -19.49 3.12 -5.94
CA VAL A 6 -18.47 2.07 -6.09
C VAL A 6 -18.07 1.88 -7.54
N GLU A 7 -19.05 1.79 -8.47
CA GLU A 7 -18.75 1.63 -9.89
C GLU A 7 -17.99 2.83 -10.47
N ALA A 8 -18.36 4.05 -10.07
CA ALA A 8 -17.66 5.27 -10.49
C ALA A 8 -16.20 5.29 -9.99
N TYR A 9 -15.99 4.93 -8.72
CA TYR A 9 -14.65 4.82 -8.15
C TYR A 9 -13.79 3.78 -8.88
N LEU A 10 -14.30 2.55 -9.07
CA LEU A 10 -13.56 1.49 -9.76
C LEU A 10 -13.21 1.85 -11.20
N LYS A 11 -14.10 2.58 -11.88
CA LYS A 11 -13.85 3.09 -13.23
C LYS A 11 -12.74 4.16 -13.22
N ALA A 12 -12.78 5.11 -12.30
CA ALA A 12 -11.78 6.17 -12.18
C ALA A 12 -10.40 5.58 -11.85
N SER A 13 -10.32 4.72 -10.82
CA SER A 13 -9.09 4.02 -10.44
C SER A 13 -8.51 3.16 -11.57
N GLY A 14 -9.38 2.48 -12.33
CA GLY A 14 -8.95 1.68 -13.48
C GLY A 14 -8.41 2.52 -14.66
N ALA A 15 -8.78 3.79 -14.76
CA ALA A 15 -8.35 4.70 -15.82
C ALA A 15 -7.03 5.42 -15.51
N GLU A 16 -6.51 5.32 -14.29
CA GLU A 16 -5.22 5.89 -13.90
C GLU A 16 -4.09 5.40 -14.81
N GLN A 17 -3.24 6.34 -15.25
CA GLN A 17 -2.05 6.00 -16.04
C GLN A 17 -0.93 5.54 -15.11
N VAL A 18 -0.35 4.38 -15.41
CA VAL A 18 0.72 3.77 -14.65
C VAL A 18 1.88 3.41 -15.56
N VAL A 19 3.09 3.44 -15.04
CA VAL A 19 4.27 2.93 -15.74
C VAL A 19 4.34 1.42 -15.52
N TYR A 20 4.45 0.63 -16.60
CA TYR A 20 4.83 -0.77 -16.46
C TYR A 20 6.33 -0.93 -16.72
N VAL A 21 6.91 -1.89 -16.01
CA VAL A 21 8.37 -2.09 -15.94
C VAL A 21 8.74 -3.53 -16.20
N ASP A 22 10.04 -3.78 -16.37
CA ASP A 22 10.58 -5.14 -16.41
C ASP A 22 10.96 -5.65 -14.99
N GLU A 23 11.52 -6.86 -14.94
CA GLU A 23 11.98 -7.49 -13.69
C GLU A 23 13.18 -6.79 -13.04
N GLN A 24 13.76 -5.77 -13.68
CA GLN A 24 14.83 -4.92 -13.16
C GLN A 24 14.37 -3.49 -12.86
N ASP A 25 13.03 -3.26 -12.76
CA ASP A 25 12.40 -1.94 -12.53
C ASP A 25 12.70 -0.91 -13.64
N ARG A 26 13.03 -1.35 -14.86
CA ARG A 26 13.26 -0.44 -15.98
C ARG A 26 11.92 -0.14 -16.67
N PRO A 27 11.59 1.15 -16.90
CA PRO A 27 10.36 1.54 -17.57
C PRO A 27 10.29 0.98 -19.00
N LEU A 28 9.14 0.40 -19.35
CA LEU A 28 8.84 -0.12 -20.68
C LEU A 28 7.77 0.68 -21.42
N GLY A 29 6.93 1.43 -20.69
CA GLY A 29 5.87 2.26 -21.25
C GLY A 29 4.81 2.60 -20.23
N GLU A 30 3.73 3.22 -20.70
CA GLU A 30 2.60 3.64 -19.89
C GLU A 30 1.31 3.00 -20.41
N VAL A 31 0.45 2.58 -19.51
CA VAL A 31 -0.86 2.00 -19.80
C VAL A 31 -1.84 2.39 -18.70
N THR A 32 -3.13 2.14 -18.90
CA THR A 32 -4.09 2.27 -17.80
C THR A 32 -3.87 1.16 -16.77
N ARG A 33 -4.18 1.46 -15.50
CA ARG A 33 -4.12 0.47 -14.41
C ARG A 33 -4.96 -0.77 -14.70
N ALA A 34 -6.14 -0.59 -15.32
CA ALA A 34 -6.99 -1.70 -15.74
C ALA A 34 -6.31 -2.58 -16.82
N GLU A 35 -5.63 -1.96 -17.78
CA GLU A 35 -4.88 -2.70 -18.82
C GLU A 35 -3.68 -3.42 -18.21
N ALA A 36 -2.92 -2.76 -17.34
CA ALA A 36 -1.79 -3.40 -16.64
C ALA A 36 -2.23 -4.67 -15.90
N GLN A 37 -3.34 -4.60 -15.16
CA GLN A 37 -3.91 -5.75 -14.47
C GLN A 37 -4.39 -6.85 -15.43
N ALA A 38 -5.11 -6.48 -16.51
CA ALA A 38 -5.62 -7.45 -17.48
C ALA A 38 -4.52 -8.22 -18.21
N ARG A 39 -3.37 -7.57 -18.42
CA ARG A 39 -2.20 -8.13 -19.10
C ARG A 39 -1.17 -8.75 -18.16
N GLY A 40 -1.37 -8.67 -16.84
CA GLY A 40 -0.41 -9.15 -15.84
C GLY A 40 0.95 -8.45 -15.91
N LEU A 41 0.94 -7.14 -16.25
CA LEU A 41 2.17 -6.35 -16.33
C LEU A 41 2.70 -6.03 -14.93
N ILE A 42 4.02 -5.91 -14.82
CA ILE A 42 4.69 -5.48 -13.60
C ILE A 42 4.50 -3.97 -13.48
N THR A 43 3.91 -3.51 -12.39
CA THR A 43 3.76 -2.08 -12.09
C THR A 43 4.57 -1.69 -10.86
N ARG A 44 4.73 -0.38 -10.62
CA ARG A 44 5.33 0.14 -9.40
C ARG A 44 4.26 0.36 -8.34
N CYS A 45 4.59 0.03 -7.10
CA CYS A 45 3.71 0.19 -5.95
C CYS A 45 4.49 0.73 -4.76
N THR A 46 3.80 1.28 -3.77
CA THR A 46 4.39 1.73 -2.50
C THR A 46 3.76 1.01 -1.33
N PHE A 47 4.55 0.70 -0.32
CA PHE A 47 4.12 0.24 1.00
C PHE A 47 4.66 1.19 2.06
N ILE A 48 3.75 1.85 2.79
CA ILE A 48 4.08 2.83 3.83
C ILE A 48 3.64 2.27 5.19
N PHE A 49 4.61 1.93 6.02
CA PHE A 49 4.36 1.46 7.38
C PHE A 49 4.24 2.67 8.32
N VAL A 50 3.05 2.89 8.84
CA VAL A 50 2.74 4.00 9.75
C VAL A 50 2.82 3.51 11.19
N PHE A 51 3.79 4.01 11.94
CA PHE A 51 3.94 3.73 13.37
C PHE A 51 3.46 4.92 14.20
N ASN A 52 3.03 4.68 15.42
CA ASN A 52 2.84 5.74 16.39
C ASN A 52 4.04 5.84 17.35
N SER A 53 4.07 6.87 18.20
CA SER A 53 5.15 7.08 19.20
C SER A 53 5.25 5.97 20.25
N ARG A 54 4.28 5.04 20.32
CA ARG A 54 4.36 3.84 21.16
C ARG A 54 4.97 2.65 20.44
N GLY A 55 5.38 2.80 19.17
CA GLY A 55 5.91 1.73 18.34
C GLY A 55 4.84 0.76 17.80
N GLU A 56 3.55 1.10 17.90
CA GLU A 56 2.47 0.30 17.33
C GLU A 56 2.30 0.62 15.84
N LEU A 57 2.04 -0.41 15.03
CA LEU A 57 1.79 -0.30 13.60
C LEU A 57 0.30 -0.05 13.33
N CYS A 58 0.01 0.90 12.47
CA CYS A 58 -1.33 1.07 11.91
C CYS A 58 -1.61 -0.04 10.89
N VAL A 59 -2.59 -0.88 11.15
CA VAL A 59 -3.11 -1.83 10.17
C VAL A 59 -4.53 -1.42 9.80
N HIS A 60 -4.87 -1.59 8.52
CA HIS A 60 -6.18 -1.18 8.03
C HIS A 60 -6.87 -2.32 7.29
N GLN A 61 -8.19 -2.31 7.25
CA GLN A 61 -8.97 -3.27 6.49
C GLN A 61 -9.42 -2.65 5.17
N ARG A 62 -9.06 -3.31 4.09
CA ARG A 62 -9.46 -2.96 2.72
C ARG A 62 -10.97 -3.12 2.56
N THR A 63 -11.59 -2.30 1.74
CA THR A 63 -13.01 -2.48 1.43
C THR A 63 -13.27 -3.77 0.65
N ALA A 64 -14.49 -4.28 0.74
CA ALA A 64 -14.92 -5.46 -0.03
C ALA A 64 -15.00 -5.21 -1.54
N HIS A 65 -14.86 -3.96 -1.99
CA HIS A 65 -14.91 -3.56 -3.39
C HIS A 65 -13.55 -3.57 -4.07
N LYS A 66 -12.47 -3.70 -3.31
CA LYS A 66 -11.10 -3.75 -3.88
C LYS A 66 -10.97 -4.99 -4.78
N ARG A 67 -10.32 -4.83 -5.92
CA ARG A 67 -10.10 -5.93 -6.89
C ARG A 67 -9.13 -6.98 -6.38
N LEU A 68 -8.05 -6.53 -5.73
CA LEU A 68 -7.08 -7.43 -5.10
C LEU A 68 -7.33 -7.46 -3.60
N TYR A 69 -7.35 -8.64 -3.02
CA TYR A 69 -7.49 -8.87 -1.58
C TYR A 69 -8.69 -8.13 -0.97
N PRO A 70 -9.94 -8.33 -1.49
CA PRO A 70 -11.13 -7.66 -0.96
C PRO A 70 -11.38 -8.05 0.50
N ALA A 71 -11.63 -7.06 1.35
CA ALA A 71 -11.85 -7.20 2.81
C ALA A 71 -10.66 -7.77 3.60
N PHE A 72 -9.48 -7.96 3.01
CA PHE A 72 -8.28 -8.35 3.74
C PHE A 72 -7.79 -7.18 4.59
N TRP A 73 -7.09 -7.52 5.65
CA TRP A 73 -6.26 -6.56 6.38
C TRP A 73 -4.97 -6.29 5.62
N ASP A 74 -4.52 -5.06 5.69
CA ASP A 74 -3.26 -4.61 5.12
C ASP A 74 -2.39 -4.02 6.23
N VAL A 75 -1.10 -4.32 6.20
CA VAL A 75 -0.14 -3.86 7.21
C VAL A 75 0.58 -2.58 6.80
N ALA A 76 0.32 -2.11 5.59
CA ALA A 76 0.89 -0.88 5.05
C ALA A 76 -0.17 -0.10 4.26
N ALA A 77 -0.19 1.22 4.38
CA ALA A 77 -0.87 2.07 3.42
C ALA A 77 -0.08 2.10 2.10
N GLY A 78 -0.75 2.37 0.98
CA GLY A 78 -0.09 2.51 -0.30
C GLY A 78 -0.86 1.95 -1.48
N GLY A 79 -0.31 2.18 -2.66
CA GLY A 79 -0.93 1.80 -3.92
C GLY A 79 0.02 1.93 -5.09
N VAL A 80 -0.56 1.94 -6.27
CA VAL A 80 0.20 1.98 -7.53
C VAL A 80 0.76 3.39 -7.75
N VAL A 81 2.03 3.48 -8.11
CA VAL A 81 2.70 4.74 -8.49
C VAL A 81 2.17 5.18 -9.86
N ALA A 82 1.61 6.37 -9.93
CA ALA A 82 1.08 6.92 -11.18
C ALA A 82 2.19 7.27 -12.17
N ALA A 83 1.84 7.34 -13.45
CA ALA A 83 2.77 7.80 -14.49
C ALA A 83 3.28 9.21 -14.17
N GLY A 84 4.59 9.41 -14.27
CA GLY A 84 5.25 10.67 -13.94
C GLY A 84 5.59 10.87 -12.46
N GLU A 85 5.13 10.01 -11.56
CA GLU A 85 5.50 10.05 -10.14
C GLU A 85 6.80 9.25 -9.86
N SER A 86 7.56 9.73 -8.89
CA SER A 86 8.55 8.91 -8.20
C SER A 86 7.87 8.02 -7.15
N TYR A 87 8.58 7.00 -6.64
CA TYR A 87 8.07 6.20 -5.52
C TYR A 87 7.70 7.05 -4.31
N LEU A 88 8.52 8.05 -3.96
CA LEU A 88 8.24 8.94 -2.83
C LEU A 88 6.96 9.77 -3.06
N GLN A 89 6.79 10.36 -4.23
CA GLN A 89 5.58 11.13 -4.56
C GLN A 89 4.32 10.26 -4.51
N GLY A 90 4.39 9.02 -5.06
CA GLY A 90 3.30 8.06 -4.94
C GLY A 90 3.00 7.68 -3.49
N ALA A 91 4.04 7.48 -2.66
CA ALA A 91 3.87 7.17 -1.25
C ALA A 91 3.21 8.33 -0.47
N GLU A 92 3.64 9.57 -0.69
CA GLU A 92 3.04 10.75 -0.07
C GLU A 92 1.57 10.92 -0.46
N ARG A 93 1.23 10.73 -1.74
CA ARG A 93 -0.15 10.80 -2.24
C ARG A 93 -1.02 9.71 -1.63
N GLU A 94 -0.61 8.45 -1.71
CA GLU A 94 -1.39 7.31 -1.20
C GLU A 94 -1.63 7.41 0.31
N LEU A 95 -0.61 7.82 1.08
CA LEU A 95 -0.73 8.01 2.53
C LEU A 95 -1.73 9.12 2.87
N ALA A 96 -1.72 10.21 2.09
CA ALA A 96 -2.68 11.30 2.25
C ALA A 96 -4.11 10.89 1.87
N GLU A 97 -4.27 10.12 0.79
CA GLU A 97 -5.58 9.65 0.30
C GLU A 97 -6.18 8.62 1.24
N GLU A 98 -5.46 7.54 1.56
CA GLU A 98 -6.01 6.42 2.33
C GLU A 98 -6.23 6.73 3.81
N LEU A 99 -5.27 7.44 4.44
CA LEU A 99 -5.26 7.67 5.89
C LEU A 99 -5.33 9.14 6.32
N GLY A 100 -5.29 10.08 5.37
CA GLY A 100 -5.31 11.52 5.68
C GLY A 100 -4.03 12.04 6.33
N VAL A 101 -2.93 11.28 6.26
CA VAL A 101 -1.63 11.65 6.87
C VAL A 101 -0.82 12.46 5.87
N GLN A 102 -0.43 13.68 6.27
CA GLN A 102 0.32 14.60 5.43
C GLN A 102 1.39 15.34 6.24
N GLY A 103 2.41 15.85 5.54
CA GLY A 103 3.44 16.68 6.16
C GLY A 103 4.42 15.90 7.07
N VAL A 104 4.43 14.58 6.97
CA VAL A 104 5.40 13.72 7.67
C VAL A 104 6.60 13.41 6.78
N VAL A 105 7.72 13.14 7.39
CA VAL A 105 8.91 12.65 6.67
C VAL A 105 8.76 11.16 6.44
N LEU A 106 8.78 10.74 5.17
CA LEU A 106 8.83 9.33 4.79
C LEU A 106 10.30 8.88 4.67
N THR A 107 10.64 7.81 5.37
CA THR A 107 11.94 7.15 5.24
C THR A 107 11.83 6.01 4.25
N GLU A 108 12.52 6.10 3.10
CA GLU A 108 12.64 4.99 2.14
C GLU A 108 13.69 4.00 2.66
N HIS A 109 13.33 2.72 2.72
CA HIS A 109 14.20 1.66 3.23
C HIS A 109 14.83 0.85 2.11
N PHE A 110 14.01 0.33 1.20
CA PHE A 110 14.46 -0.49 0.07
C PHE A 110 13.35 -0.63 -0.97
N ARG A 111 13.71 -1.26 -2.08
CA ARG A 111 12.76 -1.71 -3.11
C ARG A 111 12.91 -3.20 -3.33
N PHE A 112 11.83 -3.87 -3.66
CA PHE A 112 11.87 -5.30 -3.98
C PHE A 112 10.85 -5.67 -5.04
N TYR A 113 11.14 -6.75 -5.75
CA TYR A 113 10.21 -7.36 -6.69
C TYR A 113 9.35 -8.40 -5.99
N PHE A 114 8.04 -8.30 -6.17
CA PHE A 114 7.05 -9.27 -5.69
C PHE A 114 6.35 -9.89 -6.89
N ASP A 115 6.23 -11.22 -6.89
CA ASP A 115 5.58 -12.00 -7.95
C ASP A 115 4.68 -13.07 -7.32
N SER A 116 3.40 -12.99 -7.59
CA SER A 116 2.41 -13.99 -7.21
C SER A 116 1.43 -14.24 -8.36
N ALA A 117 0.52 -15.19 -8.18
CA ALA A 117 -0.54 -15.46 -9.16
C ALA A 117 -1.49 -14.26 -9.34
N GLU A 118 -1.66 -13.44 -8.29
CA GLU A 118 -2.61 -12.33 -8.25
C GLU A 118 -1.96 -10.99 -8.60
N SER A 119 -0.66 -10.82 -8.33
CA SER A 119 0.00 -9.51 -8.42
C SER A 119 1.49 -9.64 -8.73
N ARG A 120 1.95 -8.81 -9.67
CA ARG A 120 3.36 -8.64 -10.01
C ARG A 120 3.73 -7.17 -9.89
N LEU A 121 4.66 -6.84 -9.00
CA LEU A 121 5.00 -5.44 -8.74
C LEU A 121 6.45 -5.24 -8.27
N TRP A 122 6.97 -4.07 -8.56
CA TRP A 122 8.11 -3.50 -7.86
C TRP A 122 7.61 -2.60 -6.74
N ALA A 123 8.01 -2.88 -5.51
CA ALA A 123 7.56 -2.19 -4.32
C ALA A 123 8.63 -1.26 -3.75
N GLY A 124 8.30 0.01 -3.56
CA GLY A 124 9.04 0.93 -2.70
C GLY A 124 8.52 0.83 -1.27
N VAL A 125 9.41 0.60 -0.31
CA VAL A 125 9.07 0.40 1.11
C VAL A 125 9.48 1.62 1.92
N PHE A 126 8.51 2.21 2.60
CA PHE A 126 8.64 3.43 3.40
C PHE A 126 8.13 3.22 4.83
N SER A 127 8.56 4.08 5.74
CA SER A 127 7.93 4.23 7.05
C SER A 127 7.83 5.68 7.49
N CYS A 128 6.89 5.95 8.41
CA CYS A 128 6.78 7.21 9.11
C CYS A 128 6.24 7.01 10.53
N CYS A 129 6.33 8.08 11.35
CA CYS A 129 5.69 8.14 12.65
C CYS A 129 4.51 9.12 12.60
N TRP A 130 3.36 8.73 13.18
CA TRP A 130 2.16 9.55 13.23
C TRP A 130 1.33 9.29 14.49
N ASP A 131 1.04 10.34 15.25
CA ASP A 131 0.17 10.30 16.45
C ASP A 131 -1.12 11.10 16.26
N GLY A 132 -1.30 11.71 15.09
CA GLY A 132 -2.48 12.52 14.80
C GLY A 132 -3.73 11.68 14.49
N PRO A 133 -4.87 12.33 14.27
CA PRO A 133 -6.08 11.65 13.81
C PRO A 133 -5.88 11.08 12.41
N LEU A 134 -6.55 9.96 12.13
CA LEU A 134 -6.61 9.37 10.80
C LEU A 134 -7.94 9.77 10.13
N GLN A 135 -7.88 10.10 8.85
CA GLN A 135 -9.05 10.36 8.02
C GLN A 135 -9.08 9.31 6.89
N LEU A 136 -9.95 8.32 7.06
CA LEU A 136 -10.00 7.18 6.15
C LEU A 136 -10.73 7.54 4.86
N GLN A 137 -10.19 7.09 3.73
CA GLN A 137 -10.87 7.12 2.44
C GLN A 137 -11.90 5.98 2.38
N PRO A 138 -13.19 6.26 2.39
CA PRO A 138 -14.23 5.23 2.54
C PRO A 138 -14.33 4.27 1.34
N GLU A 139 -13.76 4.64 0.19
CA GLU A 139 -13.67 3.82 -1.00
C GLU A 139 -12.64 2.69 -0.86
N GLU A 140 -11.60 2.92 -0.06
CA GLU A 140 -10.44 2.02 0.05
C GLU A 140 -10.31 1.36 1.41
N VAL A 141 -10.57 2.11 2.49
CA VAL A 141 -10.31 1.70 3.86
C VAL A 141 -11.62 1.68 4.66
N GLN A 142 -12.00 0.50 5.17
CA GLN A 142 -13.21 0.39 5.98
C GLN A 142 -12.98 0.40 7.49
N ALA A 143 -11.77 0.06 7.95
CA ALA A 143 -11.41 0.07 9.37
C ALA A 143 -9.91 0.21 9.56
N VAL A 144 -9.49 0.73 10.71
CA VAL A 144 -8.08 0.76 11.14
C VAL A 144 -7.96 0.32 12.59
N ARG A 145 -6.78 -0.16 12.95
CA ARG A 145 -6.37 -0.36 14.34
C ARG A 145 -4.85 -0.25 14.47
N TRP A 146 -4.41 0.06 15.68
CA TRP A 146 -3.00 0.01 16.06
C TRP A 146 -2.68 -1.36 16.65
N VAL A 147 -1.54 -1.94 16.29
CA VAL A 147 -1.09 -3.25 16.73
C VAL A 147 0.36 -3.21 17.20
N ASP A 148 0.63 -3.93 18.28
CA ASP A 148 1.99 -4.16 18.75
C ASP A 148 2.56 -5.40 18.07
N LEU A 149 3.58 -5.20 17.21
CA LEU A 149 4.22 -6.28 16.44
C LEU A 149 5.00 -7.29 17.31
N GLN A 150 5.29 -6.95 18.56
CA GLN A 150 5.98 -7.86 19.49
C GLN A 150 5.03 -8.89 20.12
N ASN A 151 3.72 -8.63 20.05
CA ASN A 151 2.68 -9.50 20.54
C ASN A 151 1.95 -10.20 19.39
N ASP A 152 1.02 -11.10 19.71
CA ASP A 152 0.16 -11.75 18.73
C ASP A 152 -0.86 -10.74 18.16
N TRP A 153 -0.48 -10.03 17.11
CA TRP A 153 -1.26 -8.95 16.51
C TRP A 153 -2.24 -9.44 15.44
N GLN A 154 -2.00 -10.62 14.85
CA GLN A 154 -2.91 -11.24 13.90
C GLN A 154 -4.03 -11.96 14.64
N ARG A 155 -5.27 -11.64 14.29
CA ARG A 155 -6.42 -12.26 14.96
C ARG A 155 -6.89 -13.51 14.20
N PRO A 156 -7.35 -14.57 14.91
CA PRO A 156 -7.89 -15.74 14.26
C PRO A 156 -9.02 -15.40 13.28
N GLY A 157 -8.95 -15.99 12.07
CA GLY A 157 -9.95 -15.77 11.01
C GLY A 157 -9.75 -14.52 10.15
N GLU A 158 -8.79 -13.65 10.47
CA GLU A 158 -8.43 -12.53 9.60
C GLU A 158 -7.47 -12.98 8.49
N GLN A 159 -7.68 -12.43 7.31
CA GLN A 159 -6.78 -12.60 6.17
C GLN A 159 -6.01 -11.31 5.94
N TYR A 160 -4.74 -11.41 5.59
CA TYR A 160 -3.85 -10.28 5.36
C TYR A 160 -3.33 -10.32 3.92
N ALA A 161 -3.14 -9.14 3.32
CA ALA A 161 -2.57 -8.99 1.99
C ALA A 161 -1.12 -9.54 1.98
N PRO A 162 -0.82 -10.52 1.11
CA PRO A 162 0.46 -11.23 1.19
C PRO A 162 1.65 -10.38 0.76
N ASP A 163 1.45 -9.44 -0.15
CA ASP A 163 2.48 -8.52 -0.64
C ASP A 163 2.95 -7.55 0.45
N SER A 164 2.04 -6.95 1.22
CA SER A 164 2.40 -6.08 2.34
C SER A 164 2.96 -6.86 3.53
N GLN A 165 2.48 -8.09 3.77
CA GLN A 165 3.11 -8.98 4.78
C GLN A 165 4.56 -9.32 4.43
N GLU A 166 4.85 -9.60 3.16
CA GLU A 166 6.22 -9.84 2.69
C GLU A 166 7.08 -8.59 2.86
N ALA A 167 6.54 -7.40 2.53
CA ALA A 167 7.23 -6.12 2.73
C ALA A 167 7.56 -5.89 4.21
N LEU A 168 6.62 -6.13 5.12
CA LEU A 168 6.84 -6.03 6.57
C LEU A 168 7.92 -7.01 7.05
N ALA A 169 7.84 -8.27 6.63
CA ALA A 169 8.81 -9.30 7.01
C ALA A 169 10.24 -8.94 6.57
N ARG A 170 10.40 -8.31 5.40
CA ARG A 170 11.69 -7.80 4.92
C ARG A 170 12.14 -6.58 5.71
N LEU A 171 11.24 -5.63 5.99
CA LEU A 171 11.53 -4.43 6.76
C LEU A 171 12.07 -4.78 8.15
N LEU A 172 11.39 -5.65 8.88
CA LEU A 172 11.80 -6.05 10.24
C LEU A 172 13.15 -6.78 10.30
N LYS A 173 13.62 -7.31 9.17
CA LYS A 173 14.94 -7.96 9.03
C LYS A 173 16.00 -7.04 8.41
N HIS A 174 15.60 -5.85 7.97
CA HIS A 174 16.51 -4.95 7.26
C HIS A 174 17.56 -4.37 8.23
N PRO A 175 18.88 -4.36 7.87
CA PRO A 175 19.94 -3.95 8.79
C PRO A 175 19.86 -2.50 9.28
N SER A 176 19.19 -1.63 8.51
CA SER A 176 18.98 -0.22 8.88
C SER A 176 17.63 0.03 9.54
N TRP A 177 16.87 -1.04 9.85
CA TRP A 177 15.58 -0.89 10.49
C TRP A 177 15.73 -0.57 11.97
N GLU A 178 15.18 0.56 12.38
CA GLU A 178 14.96 0.94 13.77
C GLU A 178 13.50 1.35 13.91
N PHE A 179 12.87 0.99 15.02
CA PHE A 179 11.51 1.48 15.27
C PHE A 179 11.53 3.01 15.31
N PRO A 180 10.61 3.67 14.59
CA PRO A 180 10.47 5.12 14.66
C PRO A 180 10.26 5.56 16.11
N ALA A 181 11.09 6.51 16.57
CA ALA A 181 11.01 7.06 17.91
C ALA A 181 9.96 8.16 18.01
#